data_3e08dfcdfc10864c704cee6b36c2c961
#
_entry.id   3e08dfcdfc10864c704cee6b36c2c961
#
_cell.length_a   1.000
_cell.length_b   1.000
_cell.length_c   1.000
_cell.angle_alpha   90.00
_cell.angle_beta   90.00
_cell.angle_gamma   90.00
#
_symmetry.space_group_name_H-M   'P 1'
#
loop_
_entity.id
_entity.type
_entity.pdbx_description
1 polymer ?
#
loop_
_entity_poly.entity_id
_entity_poly.type
_entity_poly.pdbx_seq_one_letter_code
_entity_poly.pdbx_strand_id
1 'polypeptide(L)'
;MKHFPLDKNYAVLLKSYGISADELLKQAQLPLDMFARSNPCATAEEYYRFMKAIEDIVPNKKMPIVLATADNIETITPPIFGAYCSANARECMKRIAQYKALTGAIIFDICEDKQGITVEIMGEENIEVPEIIIGIEMVLLTNLIRKATKENITPIKITVRKSFANPEYEQFLGCKAEEDATNSITFSHNDSEIPFITRNESMWNFFEPELKKQLSEMDTDDSFSAKVRSVLVEILPAGKSGIEDVAVALGTSRRSLQRKLKDEDTTFQKQLNHVRELLAKNYIQNTQLSSEDIAYLLGYQDLNSFFRAFSLWTGKSVTAYKQEILL
;
A
#
# COMPACT_ATOMS: atom_id res chain seq x y z
N MET A 1 10.83 -0.18 11.22
CA MET A 1 10.65 0.06 9.78
C MET A 1 9.18 0.36 9.54
N LYS A 2 8.90 1.42 8.82
CA LYS A 2 7.54 1.80 8.44
C LYS A 2 7.02 0.84 7.38
N HIS A 3 5.75 0.43 7.48
CA HIS A 3 5.11 -0.45 6.51
C HIS A 3 4.01 0.32 5.79
N PHE A 4 3.94 0.12 4.48
CA PHE A 4 3.00 0.79 3.59
C PHE A 4 2.00 -0.20 3.03
N PRO A 5 0.73 0.17 2.87
CA PRO A 5 -0.26 -0.70 2.24
C PRO A 5 0.16 -1.09 0.83
N LEU A 6 0.01 -2.38 0.50
CA LEU A 6 0.12 -2.90 -0.85
C LEU A 6 -1.27 -3.35 -1.29
N ASP A 7 -1.96 -2.50 -2.06
CA ASP A 7 -3.37 -2.69 -2.37
C ASP A 7 -3.61 -4.02 -3.11
N LYS A 8 -4.59 -4.81 -2.63
CA LYS A 8 -5.02 -6.07 -3.27
C LYS A 8 -5.52 -5.87 -4.70
N ASN A 9 -6.01 -4.69 -5.02
CA ASN A 9 -6.46 -4.35 -6.36
C ASN A 9 -5.34 -4.42 -7.39
N TYR A 10 -4.06 -4.32 -6.98
CA TYR A 10 -2.94 -4.62 -7.87
C TYR A 10 -3.04 -6.03 -8.46
N ALA A 11 -3.35 -7.05 -7.66
CA ALA A 11 -3.48 -8.42 -8.16
C ALA A 11 -4.62 -8.56 -9.16
N VAL A 12 -5.75 -7.90 -8.92
CA VAL A 12 -6.91 -7.89 -9.83
C VAL A 12 -6.58 -7.18 -11.13
N LEU A 13 -5.97 -5.99 -11.03
CA LEU A 13 -5.58 -5.18 -12.16
C LEU A 13 -4.55 -5.91 -13.04
N LEU A 14 -3.49 -6.44 -12.44
CA LEU A 14 -2.45 -7.19 -13.16
C LEU A 14 -3.02 -8.43 -13.87
N LYS A 15 -3.92 -9.15 -13.21
CA LYS A 15 -4.61 -10.31 -13.82
C LYS A 15 -5.41 -9.93 -15.06
N SER A 16 -6.06 -8.75 -15.08
CA SER A 16 -6.80 -8.28 -16.26
C SER A 16 -5.89 -8.01 -17.47
N TYR A 17 -4.59 -7.81 -17.23
CA TYR A 17 -3.55 -7.68 -18.26
C TYR A 17 -2.76 -8.98 -18.50
N GLY A 18 -3.22 -10.11 -17.96
CA GLY A 18 -2.59 -11.42 -18.15
C GLY A 18 -1.30 -11.62 -17.33
N ILE A 19 -1.04 -10.78 -16.33
CA ILE A 19 0.14 -10.87 -15.46
C ILE A 19 -0.21 -11.71 -14.24
N SER A 20 0.61 -12.73 -13.97
CA SER A 20 0.48 -13.57 -12.78
C SER A 20 0.99 -12.82 -11.53
N ALA A 21 0.11 -12.68 -10.53
CA ALA A 21 0.51 -12.09 -9.25
C ALA A 21 1.64 -12.91 -8.58
N ASP A 22 1.60 -14.24 -8.70
CA ASP A 22 2.64 -15.13 -8.12
C ASP A 22 4.00 -14.94 -8.78
N GLU A 23 4.05 -14.78 -10.12
CA GLU A 23 5.30 -14.49 -10.83
C GLU A 23 5.88 -13.16 -10.40
N LEU A 24 5.03 -12.13 -10.29
CA LEU A 24 5.42 -10.81 -9.86
C LEU A 24 5.98 -10.82 -8.43
N LEU A 25 5.28 -11.49 -7.49
CA LEU A 25 5.73 -11.60 -6.10
C LEU A 25 7.07 -12.34 -6.00
N LYS A 26 7.26 -13.42 -6.81
CA LYS A 26 8.55 -14.13 -6.89
C LYS A 26 9.67 -13.22 -7.37
N GLN A 27 9.46 -12.48 -8.44
CA GLN A 27 10.46 -11.56 -8.99
C GLN A 27 10.79 -10.43 -8.02
N ALA A 28 9.78 -9.88 -7.36
CA ALA A 28 9.93 -8.87 -6.32
C ALA A 28 10.55 -9.40 -5.01
N GLN A 29 10.76 -10.71 -4.90
CA GLN A 29 11.21 -11.39 -3.67
C GLN A 29 10.28 -11.11 -2.48
N LEU A 30 8.96 -11.15 -2.74
CA LEU A 30 7.91 -10.97 -1.74
C LEU A 30 7.24 -12.31 -1.42
N PRO A 31 6.64 -12.44 -0.23
CA PRO A 31 5.87 -13.63 0.14
C PRO A 31 4.71 -13.87 -0.83
N LEU A 32 4.54 -15.14 -1.30
CA LEU A 32 3.50 -15.48 -2.27
C LEU A 32 2.07 -15.32 -1.72
N ASP A 33 1.91 -15.33 -0.40
CA ASP A 33 0.65 -15.09 0.29
C ASP A 33 0.32 -13.60 0.47
N MET A 34 1.15 -12.69 -0.04
CA MET A 34 1.02 -11.24 0.18
C MET A 34 -0.40 -10.74 -0.06
N PHE A 35 -0.98 -11.03 -1.23
CA PHE A 35 -2.34 -10.58 -1.57
C PHE A 35 -3.47 -11.40 -0.92
N ALA A 36 -3.15 -12.54 -0.29
CA ALA A 36 -4.10 -13.30 0.51
C ALA A 36 -4.25 -12.76 1.94
N ARG A 37 -3.31 -11.92 2.40
CA ARG A 37 -3.35 -11.30 3.73
C ARG A 37 -4.52 -10.32 3.84
N SER A 38 -5.07 -10.12 5.05
CA SER A 38 -6.16 -9.15 5.28
C SER A 38 -5.73 -7.71 4.95
N ASN A 39 -4.54 -7.33 5.41
CA ASN A 39 -3.93 -6.03 5.19
C ASN A 39 -2.52 -6.24 4.61
N PRO A 40 -2.38 -6.45 3.29
CA PRO A 40 -1.07 -6.61 2.71
C PRO A 40 -0.30 -5.30 2.83
N CYS A 41 0.92 -5.40 3.36
CA CYS A 41 1.81 -4.26 3.53
C CYS A 41 3.25 -4.66 3.25
N ALA A 42 4.05 -3.70 2.85
CA ALA A 42 5.43 -3.85 2.47
C ALA A 42 6.30 -2.73 3.07
N THR A 43 7.57 -2.97 3.32
CA THR A 43 8.53 -1.90 3.59
C THR A 43 8.74 -1.05 2.33
N ALA A 44 9.37 0.11 2.44
CA ALA A 44 9.66 0.94 1.27
C ALA A 44 10.49 0.19 0.22
N GLU A 45 11.54 -0.54 0.64
CA GLU A 45 12.36 -1.35 -0.27
C GLU A 45 11.56 -2.45 -0.97
N GLU A 46 10.70 -3.15 -0.23
CA GLU A 46 9.82 -4.18 -0.79
C GLU A 46 8.82 -3.62 -1.78
N TYR A 47 8.21 -2.47 -1.46
CA TYR A 47 7.31 -1.76 -2.36
C TYR A 47 8.03 -1.34 -3.65
N TYR A 48 9.27 -0.82 -3.55
CA TYR A 48 10.04 -0.42 -4.73
C TYR A 48 10.45 -1.62 -5.59
N ARG A 49 10.85 -2.74 -4.98
CA ARG A 49 11.11 -3.99 -5.72
C ARG A 49 9.86 -4.51 -6.42
N PHE A 50 8.69 -4.41 -5.77
CA PHE A 50 7.42 -4.79 -6.38
C PHE A 50 7.10 -3.96 -7.61
N MET A 51 7.20 -2.64 -7.51
CA MET A 51 6.95 -1.73 -8.63
C MET A 51 7.97 -1.94 -9.77
N LYS A 52 9.24 -2.17 -9.43
CA LYS A 52 10.28 -2.48 -10.41
C LYS A 52 10.01 -3.82 -11.11
N ALA A 53 9.55 -4.83 -10.39
CA ALA A 53 9.18 -6.11 -10.99
C ALA A 53 8.01 -5.99 -11.98
N ILE A 54 7.05 -5.07 -11.75
CA ILE A 54 6.00 -4.75 -12.74
C ILE A 54 6.63 -4.22 -14.02
N GLU A 55 7.57 -3.28 -13.93
CA GLU A 55 8.26 -2.70 -15.07
C GLU A 55 9.04 -3.76 -15.88
N ASP A 56 9.71 -4.69 -15.18
CA ASP A 56 10.55 -5.72 -15.79
C ASP A 56 9.74 -6.86 -16.45
N ILE A 57 8.62 -7.27 -15.85
CA ILE A 57 7.76 -8.37 -16.38
C ILE A 57 6.96 -7.91 -17.59
N VAL A 58 6.57 -6.65 -17.61
CA VAL A 58 5.70 -6.13 -18.66
C VAL A 58 6.52 -5.44 -19.75
N PRO A 59 6.74 -6.07 -20.90
CA PRO A 59 7.54 -5.47 -21.98
C PRO A 59 6.87 -4.26 -22.63
N ASN A 60 5.60 -4.00 -22.31
CA ASN A 60 4.85 -2.89 -22.89
C ASN A 60 5.12 -1.60 -22.10
N LYS A 61 5.91 -0.70 -22.70
CA LYS A 61 6.24 0.62 -22.12
C LYS A 61 5.02 1.49 -21.79
N LYS A 62 3.86 1.20 -22.36
CA LYS A 62 2.59 1.89 -22.04
C LYS A 62 1.94 1.39 -20.76
N MET A 63 2.37 0.26 -20.21
CA MET A 63 1.71 -0.33 -19.04
C MET A 63 1.68 0.61 -17.83
N PRO A 64 2.75 1.32 -17.46
CA PRO A 64 2.68 2.28 -16.36
C PRO A 64 1.61 3.37 -16.58
N ILE A 65 1.47 3.85 -17.83
CA ILE A 65 0.43 4.82 -18.19
C ILE A 65 -0.96 4.18 -18.04
N VAL A 66 -1.14 2.96 -18.54
CA VAL A 66 -2.41 2.22 -18.43
C VAL A 66 -2.79 2.01 -16.97
N LEU A 67 -1.84 1.65 -16.10
CA LEU A 67 -2.07 1.50 -14.67
C LEU A 67 -2.53 2.82 -14.02
N ALA A 68 -1.85 3.92 -14.35
CA ALA A 68 -2.15 5.24 -13.78
C ALA A 68 -3.41 5.90 -14.37
N THR A 69 -3.93 5.41 -15.50
CA THR A 69 -5.10 5.94 -16.19
C THR A 69 -6.26 4.96 -16.28
N ALA A 70 -6.17 3.82 -15.60
CA ALA A 70 -7.22 2.80 -15.59
C ALA A 70 -8.59 3.42 -15.29
N ASP A 71 -9.63 2.86 -15.88
CA ASP A 71 -11.01 3.32 -15.63
C ASP A 71 -11.31 3.22 -14.13
N ASN A 72 -11.86 4.31 -13.60
CA ASN A 72 -12.18 4.45 -12.18
C ASN A 72 -10.97 4.36 -11.23
N ILE A 73 -9.75 4.68 -11.70
CA ILE A 73 -8.55 4.73 -10.85
C ILE A 73 -8.76 5.60 -9.61
N GLU A 74 -9.53 6.67 -9.76
CA GLU A 74 -9.90 7.57 -8.68
C GLU A 74 -10.73 6.91 -7.58
N THR A 75 -11.39 5.78 -7.86
CA THR A 75 -12.23 5.06 -6.87
C THR A 75 -11.53 3.88 -6.22
N ILE A 76 -10.30 3.55 -6.66
CA ILE A 76 -9.56 2.36 -6.18
C ILE A 76 -9.21 2.51 -4.71
N THR A 77 -8.78 3.71 -4.29
CA THR A 77 -8.38 3.94 -2.89
C THR A 77 -9.12 5.15 -2.30
N PRO A 78 -9.57 5.07 -1.03
CA PRO A 78 -10.24 6.18 -0.37
C PRO A 78 -9.46 7.50 -0.37
N PRO A 79 -8.11 7.53 -0.19
CA PRO A 79 -7.34 8.77 -0.27
C PRO A 79 -7.42 9.45 -1.64
N ILE A 80 -7.32 8.70 -2.73
CA ILE A 80 -7.40 9.24 -4.09
C ILE A 80 -8.82 9.72 -4.38
N PHE A 81 -9.83 8.93 -4.01
CA PHE A 81 -11.23 9.30 -4.21
C PHE A 81 -11.60 10.57 -3.42
N GLY A 82 -11.18 10.65 -2.14
CA GLY A 82 -11.40 11.85 -1.33
C GLY A 82 -10.74 13.11 -1.92
N ALA A 83 -9.52 12.96 -2.45
CA ALA A 83 -8.82 14.04 -3.13
C ALA A 83 -9.51 14.44 -4.45
N TYR A 84 -10.08 13.50 -5.19
CA TYR A 84 -10.85 13.74 -6.41
C TYR A 84 -12.14 14.55 -6.15
N CYS A 85 -12.64 14.52 -4.90
CA CYS A 85 -13.77 15.33 -4.45
C CYS A 85 -13.41 16.78 -4.06
N SER A 86 -12.17 17.23 -4.28
CA SER A 86 -11.66 18.57 -3.94
C SER A 86 -12.31 19.68 -4.76
N ALA A 87 -12.14 20.93 -4.32
CA ALA A 87 -12.65 22.09 -5.04
C ALA A 87 -11.89 22.37 -6.35
N ASN A 88 -10.56 22.08 -6.36
CA ASN A 88 -9.66 22.33 -7.48
C ASN A 88 -8.40 21.47 -7.36
N ALA A 89 -7.48 21.59 -8.34
CA ALA A 89 -6.24 20.82 -8.34
C ALA A 89 -5.31 21.15 -7.17
N ARG A 90 -5.26 22.40 -6.73
CA ARG A 90 -4.47 22.84 -5.57
C ARG A 90 -4.87 22.06 -4.30
N GLU A 91 -6.15 22.03 -4.00
CA GLU A 91 -6.68 21.31 -2.84
C GLU A 91 -6.49 19.78 -3.00
N CYS A 92 -6.73 19.26 -4.20
CA CYS A 92 -6.53 17.86 -4.52
C CYS A 92 -5.08 17.39 -4.21
N MET A 93 -4.08 18.12 -4.70
CA MET A 93 -2.66 17.80 -4.45
C MET A 93 -2.33 17.84 -2.96
N LYS A 94 -2.82 18.82 -2.20
CA LYS A 94 -2.62 18.91 -0.74
C LYS A 94 -3.25 17.72 0.00
N ARG A 95 -4.47 17.34 -0.38
CA ARG A 95 -5.15 16.17 0.21
C ARG A 95 -4.41 14.87 -0.10
N ILE A 96 -3.96 14.67 -1.35
CA ILE A 96 -3.16 13.49 -1.70
C ILE A 96 -1.85 13.49 -0.90
N ALA A 97 -1.13 14.61 -0.82
CA ALA A 97 0.12 14.70 -0.08
C ALA A 97 -0.06 14.32 1.40
N GLN A 98 -1.13 14.80 2.04
CA GLN A 98 -1.44 14.51 3.44
C GLN A 98 -1.63 13.02 3.73
N TYR A 99 -2.24 12.29 2.80
CA TYR A 99 -2.58 10.87 2.97
C TYR A 99 -1.76 9.94 2.06
N LYS A 100 -0.66 10.43 1.47
CA LYS A 100 0.14 9.69 0.50
C LYS A 100 0.66 8.36 1.05
N ALA A 101 1.07 8.34 2.31
CA ALA A 101 1.55 7.13 2.98
C ALA A 101 0.49 5.98 3.01
N LEU A 102 -0.81 6.29 2.90
CA LEU A 102 -1.87 5.28 2.81
C LEU A 102 -1.97 4.63 1.42
N THR A 103 -1.26 5.14 0.41
CA THR A 103 -1.32 4.64 -0.98
C THR A 103 0.01 4.10 -1.49
N GLY A 104 1.10 4.27 -0.77
CA GLY A 104 2.42 3.78 -1.16
C GLY A 104 3.56 4.39 -0.37
N ALA A 105 4.76 3.88 -0.60
CA ALA A 105 5.98 4.28 0.12
C ALA A 105 6.63 5.52 -0.49
N ILE A 106 5.88 6.60 -0.64
CA ILE A 106 6.34 7.87 -1.23
C ILE A 106 5.83 9.05 -0.44
N ILE A 107 6.55 10.15 -0.49
CA ILE A 107 6.21 11.42 0.13
C ILE A 107 5.98 12.44 -1.01
N PHE A 108 4.91 13.20 -0.90
CA PHE A 108 4.68 14.40 -1.71
C PHE A 108 4.94 15.62 -0.86
N ASP A 109 5.90 16.43 -1.27
CA ASP A 109 6.10 17.76 -0.71
C ASP A 109 5.51 18.82 -1.65
N ILE A 110 4.74 19.74 -1.09
CA ILE A 110 4.00 20.74 -1.86
C ILE A 110 4.63 22.11 -1.66
N CYS A 111 5.10 22.69 -2.73
CA CYS A 111 5.62 24.06 -2.75
C CYS A 111 4.79 24.93 -3.68
N GLU A 112 4.50 26.15 -3.26
CA GLU A 112 3.82 27.15 -4.07
C GLU A 112 4.73 28.37 -4.24
N ASP A 113 4.88 28.82 -5.47
CA ASP A 113 5.63 30.01 -5.81
C ASP A 113 4.89 30.87 -6.85
N LYS A 114 5.54 31.86 -7.46
CA LYS A 114 4.91 32.76 -8.46
C LYS A 114 4.55 32.05 -9.77
N GLN A 115 5.11 30.88 -10.06
CA GLN A 115 4.89 30.14 -11.30
C GLN A 115 3.66 29.22 -11.16
N GLY A 116 3.49 28.60 -9.98
CA GLY A 116 2.41 27.66 -9.78
C GLY A 116 2.55 26.86 -8.50
N ILE A 117 1.95 25.67 -8.52
CA ILE A 117 2.06 24.67 -7.47
C ILE A 117 2.90 23.49 -7.94
N THR A 118 3.92 23.16 -7.16
CA THR A 118 4.87 22.08 -7.43
C THR A 118 4.66 20.94 -6.43
N VAL A 119 4.61 19.73 -6.94
CA VAL A 119 4.66 18.49 -6.16
C VAL A 119 6.02 17.87 -6.35
N GLU A 120 6.84 17.85 -5.31
CA GLU A 120 8.07 17.06 -5.28
C GLU A 120 7.77 15.64 -4.82
N ILE A 121 8.30 14.64 -5.54
CA ILE A 121 8.10 13.22 -5.29
C ILE A 121 9.38 12.65 -4.68
N MET A 122 9.31 12.29 -3.41
CA MET A 122 10.44 11.81 -2.62
C MET A 122 10.22 10.38 -2.15
N GLY A 123 11.33 9.66 -1.94
CA GLY A 123 11.32 8.34 -1.30
C GLY A 123 11.36 8.43 0.22
N GLU A 124 10.92 7.38 0.86
CA GLU A 124 11.15 7.15 2.28
C GLU A 124 12.64 6.81 2.52
N GLU A 125 13.18 7.21 3.67
CA GLU A 125 14.51 6.80 4.18
C GLU A 125 15.70 7.06 3.21
N ASN A 126 15.61 8.05 2.32
CA ASN A 126 16.63 8.36 1.31
C ASN A 126 16.94 7.22 0.31
N ILE A 127 16.01 6.29 0.12
CA ILE A 127 16.11 5.27 -0.91
C ILE A 127 15.73 5.87 -2.25
N GLU A 128 16.49 5.58 -3.30
CA GLU A 128 16.19 6.04 -4.66
C GLU A 128 14.84 5.47 -5.14
N VAL A 129 13.93 6.35 -5.53
CA VAL A 129 12.61 5.98 -6.04
C VAL A 129 12.75 5.49 -7.49
N PRO A 130 12.27 4.28 -7.82
CA PRO A 130 12.28 3.78 -9.19
C PRO A 130 11.54 4.68 -10.18
N GLU A 131 12.03 4.75 -11.42
CA GLU A 131 11.44 5.56 -12.51
C GLU A 131 9.93 5.28 -12.69
N ILE A 132 9.54 4.00 -12.65
CA ILE A 132 8.14 3.60 -12.81
C ILE A 132 7.22 4.28 -11.79
N ILE A 133 7.68 4.44 -10.55
CA ILE A 133 6.89 5.11 -9.51
C ILE A 133 6.77 6.60 -9.82
N ILE A 134 7.89 7.27 -10.14
CA ILE A 134 7.89 8.69 -10.49
C ILE A 134 6.95 8.95 -11.67
N GLY A 135 7.07 8.15 -12.73
CA GLY A 135 6.24 8.28 -13.92
C GLY A 135 4.76 8.03 -13.64
N ILE A 136 4.41 6.96 -12.92
CA ILE A 136 3.02 6.65 -12.55
C ILE A 136 2.40 7.79 -11.73
N GLU A 137 3.12 8.33 -10.76
CA GLU A 137 2.60 9.39 -9.90
C GLU A 137 2.35 10.69 -10.65
N MET A 138 3.27 11.08 -11.54
CA MET A 138 3.08 12.27 -12.38
C MET A 138 1.89 12.08 -13.35
N VAL A 139 1.78 10.90 -13.95
CA VAL A 139 0.67 10.56 -14.84
C VAL A 139 -0.65 10.54 -14.06
N LEU A 140 -0.69 9.92 -12.88
CA LEU A 140 -1.88 9.85 -12.03
C LEU A 140 -2.38 11.24 -11.65
N LEU A 141 -1.50 12.11 -11.14
CA LEU A 141 -1.85 13.49 -10.78
C LEU A 141 -2.45 14.25 -11.97
N THR A 142 -1.75 14.20 -13.12
CA THR A 142 -2.21 14.88 -14.34
C THR A 142 -3.54 14.32 -14.81
N ASN A 143 -3.72 13.00 -14.80
CA ASN A 143 -4.96 12.34 -15.20
C ASN A 143 -6.15 12.71 -14.29
N LEU A 144 -5.93 12.73 -12.97
CA LEU A 144 -6.97 13.13 -12.01
C LEU A 144 -7.44 14.57 -12.26
N ILE A 145 -6.49 15.49 -12.48
CA ILE A 145 -6.82 16.91 -12.75
C ILE A 145 -7.59 17.01 -14.07
N ARG A 146 -7.12 16.34 -15.14
CA ARG A 146 -7.83 16.33 -16.45
C ARG A 146 -9.25 15.76 -16.34
N LYS A 147 -9.40 14.65 -15.63
CA LYS A 147 -10.74 14.04 -15.40
C LYS A 147 -11.66 14.95 -14.59
N ALA A 148 -11.12 15.59 -13.55
CA ALA A 148 -11.91 16.41 -12.62
C ALA A 148 -12.28 17.78 -13.19
N THR A 149 -11.48 18.36 -14.09
CA THR A 149 -11.74 19.65 -14.75
C THR A 149 -12.43 19.49 -16.10
N LYS A 150 -12.27 18.34 -16.76
CA LYS A 150 -12.58 18.12 -18.19
C LYS A 150 -11.75 19.00 -19.14
N GLU A 151 -10.64 19.54 -18.66
CA GLU A 151 -9.71 20.35 -19.44
C GLU A 151 -8.43 19.55 -19.75
N ASN A 152 -7.79 19.87 -20.89
CA ASN A 152 -6.53 19.24 -21.27
C ASN A 152 -5.34 19.92 -20.58
N ILE A 153 -5.27 19.77 -19.26
CA ILE A 153 -4.21 20.36 -18.42
C ILE A 153 -2.85 19.74 -18.76
N THR A 154 -1.86 20.58 -18.89
CA THR A 154 -0.45 20.18 -19.14
C THR A 154 0.43 20.81 -18.06
N PRO A 155 1.30 20.03 -17.40
CA PRO A 155 2.29 20.59 -16.49
C PRO A 155 3.15 21.64 -17.19
N ILE A 156 3.47 22.73 -16.49
CA ILE A 156 4.36 23.78 -17.04
C ILE A 156 5.85 23.45 -16.88
N LYS A 157 6.18 22.56 -15.94
CA LYS A 157 7.53 22.07 -15.70
C LYS A 157 7.51 20.67 -15.09
N ILE A 158 8.47 19.85 -15.51
CA ILE A 158 8.76 18.54 -14.93
C ILE A 158 10.27 18.48 -14.71
N THR A 159 10.70 18.09 -13.49
CA THR A 159 12.10 17.77 -13.22
C THR A 159 12.22 16.32 -12.77
N VAL A 160 13.34 15.68 -13.13
CA VAL A 160 13.68 14.32 -12.74
C VAL A 160 15.17 14.22 -12.44
N ARG A 161 15.53 13.40 -11.44
CA ARG A 161 16.96 13.18 -11.12
C ARG A 161 17.72 12.47 -12.24
N LYS A 162 17.00 11.76 -13.08
CA LYS A 162 17.54 11.04 -14.23
C LYS A 162 16.47 11.01 -15.30
N SER A 163 16.86 11.32 -16.54
CA SER A 163 15.95 11.29 -17.69
C SER A 163 15.18 9.98 -17.78
N PHE A 164 13.90 10.08 -18.08
CA PHE A 164 13.05 8.90 -18.26
C PHE A 164 13.59 8.01 -19.39
N ALA A 165 13.79 6.74 -19.10
CA ALA A 165 14.07 5.72 -20.11
C ALA A 165 12.81 5.37 -20.92
N ASN A 166 11.62 5.64 -20.35
CA ASN A 166 10.33 5.43 -20.99
C ASN A 166 9.75 6.75 -21.54
N PRO A 167 9.78 6.98 -22.86
CA PRO A 167 9.29 8.22 -23.47
C PRO A 167 7.79 8.40 -23.41
N GLU A 168 7.03 7.35 -23.09
CA GLU A 168 5.57 7.41 -22.99
C GLU A 168 5.11 8.36 -21.87
N TYR A 169 5.92 8.55 -20.82
CA TYR A 169 5.60 9.51 -19.76
C TYR A 169 5.51 10.93 -20.28
N GLU A 170 6.56 11.40 -20.98
CA GLU A 170 6.59 12.75 -21.55
C GLU A 170 5.49 12.94 -22.60
N GLN A 171 5.25 11.92 -23.43
CA GLN A 171 4.18 11.95 -24.42
C GLN A 171 2.79 12.11 -23.79
N PHE A 172 2.52 11.38 -22.71
CA PHE A 172 1.23 11.51 -22.00
C PHE A 172 1.11 12.87 -21.30
N LEU A 173 2.17 13.30 -20.63
CA LEU A 173 2.19 14.54 -19.84
C LEU A 173 2.14 15.78 -20.76
N GLY A 174 2.64 15.68 -21.99
CA GLY A 174 2.73 16.81 -22.93
C GLY A 174 3.80 17.82 -22.56
N CYS A 175 4.73 17.45 -21.67
CA CYS A 175 5.83 18.26 -21.18
C CYS A 175 7.09 17.41 -21.11
N LYS A 176 8.24 17.97 -21.55
CA LYS A 176 9.54 17.31 -21.41
C LYS A 176 10.04 17.41 -19.98
N ALA A 177 10.64 16.34 -19.52
CA ALA A 177 11.33 16.32 -18.24
C ALA A 177 12.76 16.90 -18.37
N GLU A 178 13.13 17.78 -17.45
CA GLU A 178 14.48 18.34 -17.31
C GLU A 178 15.23 17.60 -16.20
N GLU A 179 16.49 17.25 -16.42
CA GLU A 179 17.32 16.69 -15.35
C GLU A 179 17.63 17.75 -14.30
N ASP A 180 17.35 17.42 -13.02
CA ASP A 180 17.58 18.30 -11.88
C ASP A 180 17.84 17.44 -10.61
N ALA A 181 18.11 18.10 -9.49
CA ALA A 181 18.32 17.45 -8.19
C ALA A 181 17.06 16.76 -7.62
N THR A 182 15.86 17.11 -8.13
CA THR A 182 14.57 16.63 -7.60
C THR A 182 13.70 15.99 -8.67
N ASN A 183 12.77 15.12 -8.25
CA ASN A 183 11.68 14.65 -9.09
C ASN A 183 10.43 15.49 -8.77
N SER A 184 10.03 16.37 -9.68
CA SER A 184 8.87 17.23 -9.43
C SER A 184 8.02 17.48 -10.66
N ILE A 185 6.76 17.84 -10.41
CA ILE A 185 5.80 18.26 -11.43
C ILE A 185 5.15 19.56 -10.97
N THR A 186 5.08 20.54 -11.85
CA THR A 186 4.53 21.89 -11.58
C THR A 186 3.35 22.16 -12.49
N PHE A 187 2.23 22.60 -11.90
CA PHE A 187 1.06 23.09 -12.61
C PHE A 187 0.94 24.60 -12.43
N SER A 188 0.45 25.31 -13.46
CA SER A 188 0.24 26.76 -13.38
C SER A 188 -0.79 27.13 -12.30
N HIS A 189 -0.71 28.36 -11.78
CA HIS A 189 -1.75 28.87 -10.87
C HIS A 189 -3.13 28.82 -11.53
N ASN A 190 -3.23 29.23 -12.79
CA ASN A 190 -4.51 29.25 -13.50
C ASN A 190 -5.12 27.83 -13.58
N ASP A 191 -4.33 26.83 -13.98
CA ASP A 191 -4.80 25.44 -14.09
C ASP A 191 -5.13 24.85 -12.73
N SER A 192 -4.35 25.20 -11.70
CA SER A 192 -4.55 24.68 -10.34
C SER A 192 -5.81 25.21 -9.65
N GLU A 193 -6.36 26.33 -10.11
CA GLU A 193 -7.59 26.95 -9.58
C GLU A 193 -8.86 26.61 -10.37
N ILE A 194 -8.76 25.92 -11.50
CA ILE A 194 -9.94 25.49 -12.26
C ILE A 194 -10.85 24.64 -11.35
N PRO A 195 -12.13 24.99 -11.22
CA PRO A 195 -13.05 24.24 -10.38
C PRO A 195 -13.22 22.79 -10.86
N PHE A 196 -13.15 21.85 -9.93
CA PHE A 196 -13.44 20.45 -10.22
C PHE A 196 -14.95 20.23 -10.35
N ILE A 197 -15.38 19.58 -11.45
CA ILE A 197 -16.78 19.16 -11.62
C ILE A 197 -17.15 18.03 -10.66
N THR A 198 -16.16 17.36 -10.10
CA THR A 198 -16.28 16.26 -9.13
C THR A 198 -16.32 16.72 -7.68
N ARG A 199 -16.27 18.04 -7.44
CA ARG A 199 -16.30 18.61 -6.09
C ARG A 199 -17.45 18.06 -5.26
N ASN A 200 -17.12 17.47 -4.12
CA ASN A 200 -18.09 16.95 -3.17
C ASN A 200 -17.56 17.00 -1.74
N GLU A 201 -17.78 18.12 -1.07
CA GLU A 201 -17.29 18.33 0.30
C GLU A 201 -17.91 17.37 1.31
N SER A 202 -19.17 16.95 1.08
CA SER A 202 -19.82 15.98 1.96
C SER A 202 -19.14 14.61 1.92
N MET A 203 -18.71 14.19 0.72
CA MET A 203 -17.93 12.93 0.58
C MET A 203 -16.55 13.06 1.22
N TRP A 204 -15.87 14.19 1.05
CA TRP A 204 -14.60 14.42 1.73
C TRP A 204 -14.74 14.33 3.25
N ASN A 205 -15.71 15.06 3.83
CA ASN A 205 -15.97 15.05 5.27
C ASN A 205 -16.37 13.67 5.81
N PHE A 206 -16.92 12.80 4.96
CA PHE A 206 -17.20 11.42 5.31
C PHE A 206 -15.93 10.55 5.38
N PHE A 207 -15.01 10.72 4.44
CA PHE A 207 -13.78 9.91 4.39
C PHE A 207 -12.66 10.42 5.29
N GLU A 208 -12.50 11.72 5.45
CA GLU A 208 -11.37 12.33 6.15
C GLU A 208 -11.14 11.79 7.57
N PRO A 209 -12.17 11.60 8.43
CA PRO A 209 -11.97 11.06 9.78
C PRO A 209 -11.34 9.64 9.76
N GLU A 210 -11.78 8.79 8.84
CA GLU A 210 -11.23 7.44 8.70
C GLU A 210 -9.80 7.47 8.16
N LEU A 211 -9.50 8.34 7.18
CA LEU A 211 -8.15 8.54 6.66
C LEU A 211 -7.19 9.04 7.75
N LYS A 212 -7.62 9.98 8.58
CA LYS A 212 -6.84 10.47 9.74
C LYS A 212 -6.55 9.35 10.73
N LYS A 213 -7.57 8.52 11.02
CA LYS A 213 -7.43 7.35 11.89
C LYS A 213 -6.43 6.37 11.32
N GLN A 214 -6.55 5.95 10.05
CA GLN A 214 -5.64 5.03 9.39
C GLN A 214 -4.21 5.57 9.36
N LEU A 215 -4.02 6.86 9.06
CA LEU A 215 -2.70 7.48 9.10
C LEU A 215 -2.10 7.48 10.51
N SER A 216 -2.89 7.79 11.54
CA SER A 216 -2.43 7.72 12.93
C SER A 216 -2.08 6.30 13.37
N GLU A 217 -2.81 5.30 12.89
CA GLU A 217 -2.51 3.89 13.14
C GLU A 217 -1.20 3.45 12.46
N MET A 218 -0.87 3.99 11.29
CA MET A 218 0.44 3.75 10.65
C MET A 218 1.59 4.38 11.45
N ASP A 219 1.40 5.59 11.98
CA ASP A 219 2.43 6.30 12.75
C ASP A 219 2.61 5.71 14.17
N THR A 220 1.55 5.13 14.74
CA THR A 220 1.57 4.57 16.11
C THR A 220 2.14 3.16 16.20
N ASP A 221 2.31 2.45 15.11
CA ASP A 221 2.72 1.04 15.16
C ASP A 221 4.24 0.82 15.00
N ASP A 222 5.05 1.80 15.43
CA ASP A 222 6.49 1.60 15.70
C ASP A 222 6.72 0.84 17.04
N SER A 223 5.63 0.41 17.68
CA SER A 223 5.67 -0.38 18.89
C SER A 223 6.45 -1.70 18.64
N PHE A 224 7.13 -2.15 19.68
CA PHE A 224 7.85 -3.41 19.58
C PHE A 224 6.89 -4.61 19.37
N SER A 225 5.68 -4.53 19.89
CA SER A 225 4.62 -5.52 19.68
C SER A 225 4.18 -5.59 18.21
N ALA A 226 4.14 -4.47 17.50
CA ALA A 226 3.89 -4.46 16.06
C ALA A 226 5.00 -5.15 15.26
N LYS A 227 6.26 -4.85 15.57
CA LYS A 227 7.43 -5.54 14.98
C LYS A 227 7.36 -7.05 15.21
N VAL A 228 6.94 -7.48 16.39
CA VAL A 228 6.72 -8.90 16.71
C VAL A 228 5.58 -9.49 15.87
N ARG A 229 4.46 -8.76 15.70
CA ARG A 229 3.34 -9.21 14.84
C ARG A 229 3.75 -9.33 13.38
N SER A 230 4.46 -8.34 12.85
CA SER A 230 4.96 -8.37 11.48
C SER A 230 5.82 -9.61 11.22
N VAL A 231 6.80 -9.86 12.06
CA VAL A 231 7.64 -11.06 11.94
C VAL A 231 6.81 -12.35 12.05
N LEU A 232 5.84 -12.41 12.97
CA LEU A 232 4.97 -13.59 13.10
C LEU A 232 4.15 -13.86 11.84
N VAL A 233 3.63 -12.82 11.18
CA VAL A 233 2.92 -12.96 9.90
C VAL A 233 3.81 -13.62 8.83
N GLU A 234 5.09 -13.27 8.80
CA GLU A 234 6.05 -13.79 7.82
C GLU A 234 6.48 -15.24 8.10
N ILE A 235 6.74 -15.58 9.38
CA ILE A 235 7.37 -16.86 9.71
C ILE A 235 6.38 -17.98 10.08
N LEU A 236 5.14 -17.65 10.49
CA LEU A 236 4.12 -18.64 10.83
C LEU A 236 3.82 -19.63 9.69
N PRO A 237 3.66 -19.20 8.43
CA PRO A 237 3.40 -20.12 7.32
C PRO A 237 4.55 -21.09 7.05
N ALA A 238 5.77 -20.76 7.52
CA ALA A 238 6.94 -21.65 7.48
C ALA A 238 7.03 -22.58 8.70
N GLY A 239 5.98 -22.68 9.53
CA GLY A 239 5.93 -23.52 10.73
C GLY A 239 6.72 -22.97 11.93
N LYS A 240 7.23 -21.74 11.84
CA LYS A 240 8.00 -21.10 12.91
C LYS A 240 7.09 -20.26 13.79
N SER A 241 6.78 -20.73 14.98
CA SER A 241 5.87 -20.03 15.91
C SER A 241 6.51 -19.79 17.30
N GLY A 242 7.79 -20.13 17.45
CA GLY A 242 8.53 -20.00 18.71
C GLY A 242 8.97 -18.56 18.97
N ILE A 243 9.05 -18.19 20.24
CA ILE A 243 9.59 -16.89 20.65
C ILE A 243 11.07 -16.74 20.26
N GLU A 244 11.80 -17.84 20.18
CA GLU A 244 13.20 -17.91 19.75
C GLU A 244 13.31 -17.53 18.26
N ASP A 245 12.42 -18.04 17.41
CA ASP A 245 12.40 -17.74 15.97
C ASP A 245 12.18 -16.24 15.72
N VAL A 246 11.23 -15.66 16.44
CA VAL A 246 10.93 -14.22 16.36
C VAL A 246 12.09 -13.39 16.93
N ALA A 247 12.71 -13.83 18.02
CA ALA A 247 13.85 -13.13 18.59
C ALA A 247 15.05 -13.10 17.63
N VAL A 248 15.33 -14.20 16.94
CA VAL A 248 16.36 -14.27 15.89
C VAL A 248 16.04 -13.32 14.74
N ALA A 249 14.80 -13.33 14.23
CA ALA A 249 14.38 -12.47 13.13
C ALA A 249 14.46 -10.97 13.47
N LEU A 250 14.22 -10.61 14.74
CA LEU A 250 14.35 -9.23 15.24
C LEU A 250 15.75 -8.86 15.72
N GLY A 251 16.76 -9.72 15.53
CA GLY A 251 18.13 -9.47 15.99
C GLY A 251 18.24 -9.22 17.51
N THR A 252 17.39 -9.88 18.32
CA THR A 252 17.31 -9.67 19.78
C THR A 252 17.36 -11.01 20.55
N SER A 253 17.54 -10.95 21.87
CA SER A 253 17.42 -12.15 22.71
C SER A 253 15.98 -12.37 23.17
N ARG A 254 15.58 -13.64 23.44
CA ARG A 254 14.28 -13.98 24.04
C ARG A 254 13.96 -13.11 25.27
N ARG A 255 14.93 -12.93 26.17
CA ARG A 255 14.76 -12.12 27.39
C ARG A 255 14.47 -10.64 27.06
N SER A 256 15.19 -10.08 26.09
CA SER A 256 14.98 -8.69 25.64
C SER A 256 13.62 -8.53 24.98
N LEU A 257 13.20 -9.50 24.15
CA LEU A 257 11.88 -9.53 23.50
C LEU A 257 10.76 -9.53 24.55
N GLN A 258 10.84 -10.44 25.54
CA GLN A 258 9.84 -10.51 26.61
C GLN A 258 9.77 -9.23 27.44
N ARG A 259 10.92 -8.62 27.76
CA ARG A 259 10.97 -7.35 28.51
C ARG A 259 10.31 -6.23 27.72
N LYS A 260 10.68 -6.05 26.43
CA LYS A 260 10.10 -4.98 25.59
C LYS A 260 8.59 -5.13 25.42
N LEU A 261 8.08 -6.37 25.24
CA LEU A 261 6.64 -6.60 25.19
C LEU A 261 5.95 -6.32 26.53
N LYS A 262 6.62 -6.63 27.65
CA LYS A 262 6.11 -6.29 28.99
C LYS A 262 6.04 -4.78 29.22
N ASP A 263 7.01 -4.03 28.73
CA ASP A 263 7.05 -2.57 28.80
C ASP A 263 5.87 -1.94 28.00
N GLU A 264 5.27 -2.70 27.06
CA GLU A 264 4.06 -2.35 26.31
C GLU A 264 2.79 -3.05 26.84
N ASP A 265 2.78 -3.51 28.09
CA ASP A 265 1.65 -4.19 28.77
C ASP A 265 1.09 -5.40 28.01
N THR A 266 1.95 -6.08 27.24
CA THR A 266 1.56 -7.25 26.43
C THR A 266 2.53 -8.42 26.63
N THR A 267 2.23 -9.55 25.98
CA THR A 267 3.05 -10.76 26.01
C THR A 267 3.19 -11.34 24.63
N PHE A 268 4.27 -12.12 24.38
CA PHE A 268 4.46 -12.84 23.12
C PHE A 268 3.24 -13.73 22.77
N GLN A 269 2.67 -14.43 23.76
CA GLN A 269 1.52 -15.29 23.53
C GLN A 269 0.28 -14.52 23.09
N LYS A 270 0.05 -13.31 23.64
CA LYS A 270 -1.03 -12.44 23.19
C LYS A 270 -0.83 -12.01 21.72
N GLN A 271 0.39 -11.62 21.34
CA GLN A 271 0.71 -11.22 19.97
C GLN A 271 0.57 -12.42 19.01
N LEU A 272 1.09 -13.58 19.37
CA LEU A 272 0.98 -14.80 18.57
C LEU A 272 -0.50 -15.19 18.36
N ASN A 273 -1.32 -15.18 19.41
CA ASN A 273 -2.73 -15.50 19.30
C ASN A 273 -3.49 -14.48 18.43
N HIS A 274 -3.16 -13.19 18.55
CA HIS A 274 -3.75 -12.15 17.74
C HIS A 274 -3.44 -12.35 16.23
N VAL A 275 -2.18 -12.62 15.90
CA VAL A 275 -1.78 -12.89 14.50
C VAL A 275 -2.44 -14.18 13.99
N ARG A 276 -2.50 -15.25 14.79
CA ARG A 276 -3.16 -16.50 14.43
C ARG A 276 -4.64 -16.30 14.15
N GLU A 277 -5.34 -15.51 14.97
CA GLU A 277 -6.76 -15.19 14.77
C GLU A 277 -6.98 -14.45 13.46
N LEU A 278 -6.20 -13.41 13.18
CA LEU A 278 -6.29 -12.62 11.95
C LEU A 278 -6.05 -13.50 10.71
N LEU A 279 -4.96 -14.27 10.71
CA LEU A 279 -4.64 -15.16 9.60
C LEU A 279 -5.68 -16.26 9.42
N ALA A 280 -6.19 -16.87 10.51
CA ALA A 280 -7.24 -17.87 10.43
C ALA A 280 -8.49 -17.34 9.74
N LYS A 281 -8.99 -16.17 10.17
CA LYS A 281 -10.13 -15.49 9.55
C LYS A 281 -9.88 -15.21 8.08
N ASN A 282 -8.69 -14.70 7.75
CA ASN A 282 -8.31 -14.41 6.38
C ASN A 282 -8.28 -15.67 5.50
N TYR A 283 -7.61 -16.74 5.93
CA TYR A 283 -7.56 -17.99 5.17
C TYR A 283 -8.96 -18.60 4.97
N ILE A 284 -9.82 -18.56 6.00
CA ILE A 284 -11.20 -19.05 5.90
C ILE A 284 -12.03 -18.24 4.91
N GLN A 285 -11.84 -16.93 4.86
CA GLN A 285 -12.63 -16.01 4.00
C GLN A 285 -12.16 -15.98 2.55
N ASN A 286 -10.85 -16.03 2.34
CA ASN A 286 -10.24 -15.67 1.05
C ASN A 286 -9.56 -16.84 0.34
N THR A 287 -9.59 -18.06 0.91
CA THR A 287 -8.95 -19.23 0.28
C THR A 287 -9.86 -20.46 0.35
N GLN A 288 -9.51 -21.49 -0.44
CA GLN A 288 -10.18 -22.81 -0.42
C GLN A 288 -9.39 -23.83 0.43
N LEU A 289 -8.52 -23.38 1.32
CA LEU A 289 -7.71 -24.25 2.17
C LEU A 289 -8.58 -25.09 3.11
N SER A 290 -8.17 -26.33 3.34
CA SER A 290 -8.77 -27.19 4.34
C SER A 290 -8.48 -26.65 5.75
N SER A 291 -9.29 -27.06 6.74
CA SER A 291 -9.02 -26.69 8.12
C SER A 291 -7.70 -27.24 8.65
N GLU A 292 -7.22 -28.36 8.08
CA GLU A 292 -5.93 -28.98 8.39
C GLU A 292 -4.78 -28.13 7.85
N ASP A 293 -4.90 -27.65 6.60
CA ASP A 293 -3.88 -26.76 5.99
C ASP A 293 -3.80 -25.43 6.76
N ILE A 294 -4.95 -24.87 7.14
CA ILE A 294 -5.00 -23.63 7.93
C ILE A 294 -4.34 -23.85 9.30
N ALA A 295 -4.66 -24.97 9.99
CA ALA A 295 -4.03 -25.29 11.27
C ALA A 295 -2.50 -25.39 11.14
N TYR A 296 -2.03 -26.05 10.08
CA TYR A 296 -0.60 -26.19 9.79
C TYR A 296 0.06 -24.82 9.53
N LEU A 297 -0.51 -24.00 8.67
CA LEU A 297 0.00 -22.65 8.35
C LEU A 297 0.02 -21.71 9.56
N LEU A 298 -0.82 -21.96 10.55
CA LEU A 298 -0.85 -21.22 11.81
C LEU A 298 0.10 -21.81 12.87
N GLY A 299 0.88 -22.84 12.52
CA GLY A 299 1.83 -23.47 13.42
C GLY A 299 1.18 -24.28 14.55
N TYR A 300 0.02 -24.88 14.30
CA TYR A 300 -0.59 -25.87 15.21
C TYR A 300 -0.10 -27.27 14.85
N GLN A 301 0.16 -28.07 15.85
CA GLN A 301 0.58 -29.47 15.67
C GLN A 301 -0.59 -30.41 15.41
N ASP A 302 -1.79 -30.01 15.83
CA ASP A 302 -3.01 -30.80 15.64
C ASP A 302 -4.25 -29.89 15.40
N LEU A 303 -5.20 -30.44 14.65
CA LEU A 303 -6.42 -29.77 14.26
C LEU A 303 -7.34 -29.39 15.44
N ASN A 304 -7.37 -30.23 16.48
CA ASN A 304 -8.23 -29.99 17.65
C ASN A 304 -7.76 -28.78 18.46
N SER A 305 -6.45 -28.58 18.55
CA SER A 305 -5.86 -27.40 19.19
C SER A 305 -6.22 -26.12 18.43
N PHE A 306 -6.20 -26.15 17.09
CA PHE A 306 -6.68 -25.04 16.27
C PHE A 306 -8.18 -24.76 16.49
N PHE A 307 -9.04 -25.79 16.45
CA PHE A 307 -10.48 -25.61 16.64
C PHE A 307 -10.83 -25.00 18.00
N ARG A 308 -10.16 -25.46 19.06
CA ARG A 308 -10.34 -24.89 20.42
C ARG A 308 -9.92 -23.42 20.47
N ALA A 309 -8.75 -23.10 19.89
CA ALA A 309 -8.27 -21.73 19.85
C ALA A 309 -9.19 -20.83 19.01
N PHE A 310 -9.63 -21.27 17.84
CA PHE A 310 -10.54 -20.51 16.99
C PHE A 310 -11.87 -20.24 17.66
N SER A 311 -12.44 -21.24 18.33
CA SER A 311 -13.69 -21.07 19.08
C SER A 311 -13.53 -20.11 20.27
N LEU A 312 -12.36 -20.10 20.92
CA LEU A 312 -12.07 -19.15 22.00
C LEU A 312 -11.97 -17.71 21.48
N TRP A 313 -11.39 -17.51 20.30
CA TRP A 313 -11.21 -16.17 19.72
C TRP A 313 -12.51 -15.59 19.15
N THR A 314 -13.30 -16.44 18.47
CA THR A 314 -14.45 -15.96 17.68
C THR A 314 -15.81 -16.24 18.35
N GLY A 315 -15.84 -17.05 19.39
CA GLY A 315 -17.09 -17.53 20.00
C GLY A 315 -17.83 -18.55 19.14
N LYS A 316 -17.28 -18.99 18.00
CA LYS A 316 -17.93 -19.84 17.00
C LYS A 316 -17.01 -20.98 16.57
N SER A 317 -17.59 -22.11 16.15
CA SER A 317 -16.81 -23.15 15.47
C SER A 317 -16.38 -22.68 14.08
N VAL A 318 -15.28 -23.24 13.54
CA VAL A 318 -14.80 -22.94 12.16
C VAL A 318 -15.91 -23.20 11.13
N THR A 319 -16.68 -24.27 11.28
CA THR A 319 -17.81 -24.62 10.39
C THR A 319 -18.91 -23.58 10.44
N ALA A 320 -19.32 -23.16 11.63
CA ALA A 320 -20.35 -22.13 11.80
C ALA A 320 -19.88 -20.77 11.22
N TYR A 321 -18.61 -20.44 11.41
CA TYR A 321 -18.02 -19.22 10.87
C TYR A 321 -17.95 -19.25 9.33
N LYS A 322 -17.60 -20.40 8.71
CA LYS A 322 -17.64 -20.58 7.25
C LYS A 322 -19.05 -20.42 6.66
N GLN A 323 -20.06 -20.99 7.35
CA GLN A 323 -21.45 -20.89 6.88
C GLN A 323 -21.99 -19.46 6.90
N GLU A 324 -21.62 -18.67 7.89
CA GLU A 324 -22.05 -17.27 8.02
C GLU A 324 -21.45 -16.34 6.93
N ILE A 325 -20.28 -16.68 6.41
CA ILE A 325 -19.60 -15.90 5.35
C ILE A 325 -20.16 -16.24 3.96
N LEU A 326 -20.76 -17.43 3.79
CA LEU A 326 -21.32 -17.91 2.53
C LEU A 326 -22.78 -17.47 2.31
N LEU A 327 -23.41 -16.85 3.32
CA LEU A 327 -24.74 -16.22 3.29
C LEU A 327 -24.65 -14.72 3.01
#